data_16f01cd9a4f886a414d957f630e5c83f
#
_entry.id   16f01cd9a4f886a414d957f630e5c83f
#
_cell.length_a   1.000
_cell.length_b   1.000
_cell.length_c   1.000
_cell.angle_alpha   90.00
_cell.angle_beta   90.00
_cell.angle_gamma   90.00
#
_symmetry.space_group_name_H-M   'P 1'
#
loop_
_entity.id
_entity.type
_entity.pdbx_description
1 polymer ?
#
loop_
_entity_poly.entity_id
_entity_poly.type
_entity_poly.pdbx_seq_one_letter_code
_entity_poly.pdbx_strand_id
1 'polypeptide(L)'
;TAYYSRGCDSRKLFQGLKIATHPDFEKHLNQYNVIHLNMQNFLSKTQTIEQMIALITKAVGRDLLRAYPDVDYLDKTILTFMLDDIYQDCQVPFIFIIDEWDCIFRSRKNQLEEQTKYLDFLKDKSYIALAYMTGILPIKKYGEHSAINVFYEYSMTDASPIEEFTGFTEQEVRQLCEHYNMPFFETKKWYD
;
A
#
# COMPACT_ATOMS: atom_id res chain seq x y z
N THR A 1 2.33 2.10 -7.39
CA THR A 1 1.53 3.26 -7.87
C THR A 1 1.36 3.25 -9.37
N ALA A 2 2.41 3.26 -10.20
CA ALA A 2 2.35 3.44 -11.65
C ALA A 2 1.30 2.56 -12.37
N TYR A 3 1.15 1.29 -11.97
CA TYR A 3 0.19 0.37 -12.61
C TYR A 3 -1.27 0.81 -12.40
N TYR A 4 -1.63 1.22 -11.20
CA TYR A 4 -3.02 1.50 -10.84
C TYR A 4 -3.46 2.95 -11.06
N SER A 5 -2.52 3.92 -11.00
CA SER A 5 -2.88 5.33 -11.00
C SER A 5 -3.56 5.77 -12.29
N ARG A 6 -4.78 6.31 -12.18
CA ARG A 6 -5.49 6.96 -13.29
C ARG A 6 -4.84 8.29 -13.69
N GLY A 7 -5.17 8.80 -14.86
CA GLY A 7 -4.65 10.08 -15.34
C GLY A 7 -3.24 10.04 -15.93
N CYS A 8 -2.66 8.84 -16.08
CA CYS A 8 -1.39 8.60 -16.76
C CYS A 8 -1.49 7.39 -17.68
N ASP A 9 -0.59 7.28 -18.66
CA ASP A 9 -0.39 6.04 -19.42
C ASP A 9 0.96 5.43 -19.04
N SER A 10 0.91 4.40 -18.24
CA SER A 10 2.10 3.69 -17.75
C SER A 10 2.36 2.36 -18.45
N ARG A 11 1.58 1.98 -19.44
CA ARG A 11 1.64 0.69 -20.17
C ARG A 11 3.05 0.30 -20.59
N LYS A 12 3.82 1.26 -21.10
CA LYS A 12 5.19 1.02 -21.57
C LYS A 12 6.14 0.53 -20.48
N LEU A 13 5.86 0.87 -19.20
CA LEU A 13 6.69 0.43 -18.07
C LEU A 13 6.58 -1.08 -17.82
N PHE A 14 5.50 -1.71 -18.30
CA PHE A 14 5.21 -3.12 -18.06
C PHE A 14 5.50 -4.00 -19.29
N GLN A 15 5.92 -3.43 -20.40
CA GLN A 15 6.28 -4.17 -21.59
C GLN A 15 7.44 -5.15 -21.32
N GLY A 16 7.25 -6.42 -21.66
CA GLY A 16 8.23 -7.49 -21.41
C GLY A 16 8.20 -8.08 -19.99
N LEU A 17 7.36 -7.55 -19.09
CA LEU A 17 7.16 -8.15 -17.78
C LEU A 17 6.03 -9.20 -17.81
N LYS A 18 6.12 -10.24 -16.96
CA LYS A 18 5.09 -11.30 -16.85
C LYS A 18 3.68 -10.75 -16.69
N ILE A 19 3.51 -9.67 -15.90
CA ILE A 19 2.21 -9.06 -15.64
C ILE A 19 1.51 -8.57 -16.91
N ALA A 20 2.26 -8.13 -17.93
CA ALA A 20 1.68 -7.64 -19.19
C ALA A 20 0.94 -8.72 -19.99
N THR A 21 1.20 -10.00 -19.71
CA THR A 21 0.51 -11.14 -20.36
C THR A 21 -0.67 -11.67 -19.55
N HIS A 22 -0.90 -11.14 -18.35
CA HIS A 22 -2.01 -11.57 -17.49
C HIS A 22 -3.36 -11.11 -18.09
N PRO A 23 -4.40 -11.97 -18.14
CA PRO A 23 -5.70 -11.62 -18.71
C PRO A 23 -6.34 -10.36 -18.14
N ASP A 24 -6.17 -10.12 -16.84
CA ASP A 24 -6.73 -8.96 -16.16
C ASP A 24 -5.82 -7.72 -16.19
N PHE A 25 -4.69 -7.76 -16.92
CA PHE A 25 -3.75 -6.65 -16.95
C PHE A 25 -4.41 -5.34 -17.33
N GLU A 26 -5.15 -5.33 -18.44
CA GLU A 26 -5.83 -4.15 -18.96
C GLU A 26 -6.96 -3.65 -18.06
N LYS A 27 -7.63 -4.57 -17.37
CA LYS A 27 -8.76 -4.28 -16.48
C LYS A 27 -8.39 -3.35 -15.32
N HIS A 28 -7.15 -3.43 -14.85
CA HIS A 28 -6.70 -2.70 -13.69
C HIS A 28 -5.66 -1.62 -14.01
N LEU A 29 -5.10 -1.63 -15.23
CA LEU A 29 -4.08 -0.66 -15.62
C LEU A 29 -4.66 0.77 -15.65
N ASN A 30 -4.11 1.65 -14.81
CA ASN A 30 -4.45 3.07 -14.75
C ASN A 30 -5.97 3.36 -14.49
N GLN A 31 -6.63 2.53 -13.67
CA GLN A 31 -8.07 2.62 -13.44
C GLN A 31 -8.47 3.23 -12.09
N TYR A 32 -7.53 3.47 -11.17
CA TYR A 32 -7.86 3.77 -9.77
C TYR A 32 -7.29 5.09 -9.30
N ASN A 33 -7.92 5.65 -8.26
CA ASN A 33 -7.33 6.69 -7.45
C ASN A 33 -6.31 6.05 -6.51
N VAL A 34 -5.05 6.48 -6.55
CA VAL A 34 -4.00 5.85 -5.75
C VAL A 34 -3.46 6.83 -4.72
N ILE A 35 -3.50 6.42 -3.45
CA ILE A 35 -2.89 7.13 -2.33
C ILE A 35 -1.72 6.30 -1.83
N HIS A 36 -0.51 6.87 -1.91
CA HIS A 36 0.72 6.24 -1.44
C HIS A 36 1.25 6.98 -0.21
N LEU A 37 1.34 6.29 0.91
CA LEU A 37 1.78 6.83 2.19
C LEU A 37 3.00 6.05 2.68
N ASN A 38 4.08 6.75 3.03
CA ASN A 38 5.15 6.20 3.86
C ASN A 38 4.95 6.74 5.27
N MET A 39 4.54 5.88 6.19
CA MET A 39 4.11 6.27 7.52
C MET A 39 5.25 6.77 8.39
N GLN A 40 6.47 6.25 8.20
CA GLN A 40 7.66 6.72 8.90
C GLN A 40 7.96 8.20 8.62
N ASN A 41 7.65 8.67 7.41
CA ASN A 41 7.83 10.08 7.05
C ASN A 41 6.91 11.04 7.81
N PHE A 42 5.71 10.57 8.20
CA PHE A 42 4.78 11.34 9.02
C PHE A 42 5.14 11.24 10.50
N LEU A 43 5.46 10.05 10.97
CA LEU A 43 5.84 9.79 12.35
C LEU A 43 7.07 10.62 12.77
N SER A 44 8.08 10.73 11.91
CA SER A 44 9.31 11.48 12.18
C SER A 44 9.11 12.99 12.36
N LYS A 45 7.98 13.53 11.89
CA LYS A 45 7.65 14.96 11.95
C LYS A 45 6.68 15.33 13.06
N THR A 46 6.25 14.35 13.86
CA THR A 46 5.21 14.53 14.87
C THR A 46 5.59 13.90 16.20
N GLN A 47 5.02 14.40 17.28
CA GLN A 47 5.29 13.90 18.63
C GLN A 47 4.20 12.92 19.12
N THR A 48 2.97 13.06 18.63
CA THR A 48 1.83 12.19 18.99
C THR A 48 1.19 11.57 17.77
N ILE A 49 0.39 10.52 17.98
CA ILE A 49 -0.34 9.86 16.89
C ILE A 49 -1.43 10.78 16.33
N GLU A 50 -2.09 11.57 17.17
CA GLU A 50 -3.07 12.55 16.71
C GLU A 50 -2.45 13.59 15.80
N GLN A 51 -1.27 14.10 16.13
CA GLN A 51 -0.54 15.03 15.27
C GLN A 51 -0.18 14.38 13.93
N MET A 52 0.18 13.10 13.94
CA MET A 52 0.49 12.34 12.75
C MET A 52 -0.75 12.16 11.87
N ILE A 53 -1.89 11.76 12.45
CA ILE A 53 -3.17 11.64 11.73
C ILE A 53 -3.59 12.99 11.14
N ALA A 54 -3.48 14.07 11.93
CA ALA A 54 -3.79 15.43 11.44
C ALA A 54 -2.87 15.85 10.28
N LEU A 55 -1.58 15.51 10.33
CA LEU A 55 -0.63 15.79 9.26
C LEU A 55 -0.93 14.98 7.99
N ILE A 56 -1.29 13.70 8.13
CA ILE A 56 -1.75 12.85 7.01
C ILE A 56 -2.99 13.46 6.38
N THR A 57 -4.02 13.76 7.19
CA THR A 57 -5.27 14.37 6.73
C THR A 57 -5.00 15.65 5.96
N LYS A 58 -4.15 16.53 6.49
CA LYS A 58 -3.77 17.78 5.83
C LYS A 58 -3.04 17.56 4.52
N ALA A 59 -2.09 16.61 4.47
CA ALA A 59 -1.29 16.35 3.29
C ALA A 59 -2.12 15.72 2.17
N VAL A 60 -2.84 14.64 2.49
CA VAL A 60 -3.71 13.94 1.55
C VAL A 60 -4.87 14.84 1.11
N GLY A 61 -5.55 15.50 2.07
CA GLY A 61 -6.67 16.41 1.77
C GLY A 61 -6.28 17.54 0.82
N ARG A 62 -5.09 18.13 1.00
CA ARG A 62 -4.57 19.13 0.06
C ARG A 62 -4.44 18.58 -1.37
N ASP A 63 -3.94 17.36 -1.52
CA ASP A 63 -3.71 16.77 -2.82
C ASP A 63 -5.05 16.32 -3.45
N LEU A 64 -6.01 15.84 -2.64
CA LEU A 64 -7.38 15.55 -3.08
C LEU A 64 -8.11 16.82 -3.57
N LEU A 65 -8.05 17.91 -2.82
CA LEU A 65 -8.66 19.19 -3.22
C LEU A 65 -8.09 19.76 -4.53
N ARG A 66 -6.82 19.48 -4.84
CA ARG A 66 -6.20 19.86 -6.11
C ARG A 66 -6.64 18.96 -7.26
N ALA A 67 -6.78 17.66 -6.99
CA ALA A 67 -7.17 16.67 -8.00
C ALA A 67 -8.67 16.74 -8.32
N TYR A 68 -9.49 17.13 -7.34
CA TYR A 68 -10.95 17.16 -7.40
C TYR A 68 -11.51 18.49 -6.88
N PRO A 69 -11.23 19.61 -7.56
CA PRO A 69 -11.63 20.96 -7.08
C PRO A 69 -13.13 21.20 -7.11
N ASP A 70 -13.86 20.48 -7.97
CA ASP A 70 -15.29 20.71 -8.25
C ASP A 70 -16.24 19.82 -7.43
N VAL A 71 -15.67 18.89 -6.61
CA VAL A 71 -16.48 18.03 -5.73
C VAL A 71 -17.09 18.84 -4.59
N ASP A 72 -18.37 18.62 -4.33
CA ASP A 72 -19.09 19.20 -3.18
C ASP A 72 -18.76 18.39 -1.92
N TYR A 73 -17.82 18.91 -1.12
CA TYR A 73 -17.33 18.25 0.09
C TYR A 73 -18.19 18.61 1.30
N LEU A 74 -18.69 17.59 2.00
CA LEU A 74 -19.39 17.73 3.29
C LEU A 74 -18.50 18.41 4.34
N ASP A 75 -17.26 17.93 4.47
CA ASP A 75 -16.27 18.53 5.36
C ASP A 75 -14.83 18.30 4.83
N LYS A 76 -14.16 19.39 4.47
CA LYS A 76 -12.78 19.38 3.94
C LYS A 76 -11.71 19.13 5.00
N THR A 77 -12.08 19.01 6.27
CA THR A 77 -11.16 18.74 7.39
C THR A 77 -11.14 17.26 7.79
N ILE A 78 -12.12 16.48 7.33
CA ILE A 78 -12.26 15.06 7.65
C ILE A 78 -11.94 14.22 6.42
N LEU A 79 -10.82 13.50 6.46
CA LEU A 79 -10.31 12.74 5.32
C LEU A 79 -11.31 11.70 4.82
N THR A 80 -12.00 10.99 5.74
CA THR A 80 -12.97 9.95 5.36
C THR A 80 -14.17 10.52 4.59
N PHE A 81 -14.63 11.73 4.93
CA PHE A 81 -15.70 12.41 4.18
C PHE A 81 -15.20 12.83 2.80
N MET A 82 -14.01 13.41 2.73
CA MET A 82 -13.44 13.79 1.43
C MET A 82 -13.31 12.61 0.47
N LEU A 83 -12.85 11.45 0.97
CA LEU A 83 -12.70 10.24 0.17
C LEU A 83 -14.05 9.68 -0.30
N ASP A 84 -15.05 9.71 0.59
CA ASP A 84 -16.40 9.24 0.26
C ASP A 84 -17.08 10.17 -0.76
N ASP A 85 -17.02 11.49 -0.56
CA ASP A 85 -17.59 12.47 -1.48
C ASP A 85 -16.98 12.35 -2.89
N ILE A 86 -15.65 12.19 -2.99
CA ILE A 86 -14.97 11.95 -4.28
C ILE A 86 -15.46 10.64 -4.91
N TYR A 87 -15.57 9.57 -4.11
CA TYR A 87 -16.06 8.30 -4.63
C TYR A 87 -17.51 8.37 -5.09
N GLN A 88 -18.38 9.06 -4.36
CA GLN A 88 -19.78 9.27 -4.78
C GLN A 88 -19.86 10.07 -6.09
N ASP A 89 -19.01 11.07 -6.27
CA ASP A 89 -18.97 11.90 -7.46
C ASP A 89 -18.46 11.13 -8.71
N CYS A 90 -17.29 10.49 -8.60
CA CYS A 90 -16.62 9.91 -9.77
C CYS A 90 -16.78 8.39 -9.94
N GLN A 91 -17.31 7.68 -8.94
CA GLN A 91 -17.47 6.21 -8.89
C GLN A 91 -16.15 5.43 -9.13
N VAL A 92 -15.00 6.08 -8.93
CA VAL A 92 -13.69 5.45 -9.05
C VAL A 92 -13.12 5.20 -7.65
N PRO A 93 -12.94 3.93 -7.25
CA PRO A 93 -12.46 3.61 -5.92
C PRO A 93 -10.97 3.90 -5.76
N PHE A 94 -10.56 3.92 -4.49
CA PHE A 94 -9.18 4.18 -4.09
C PHE A 94 -8.39 2.88 -3.88
N ILE A 95 -7.11 2.93 -4.22
CA ILE A 95 -6.10 1.97 -3.79
C ILE A 95 -5.14 2.69 -2.84
N PHE A 96 -4.99 2.13 -1.63
CA PHE A 96 -4.03 2.59 -0.65
C PHE A 96 -2.77 1.72 -0.70
N ILE A 97 -1.61 2.35 -0.83
CA ILE A 97 -0.30 1.72 -0.70
C ILE A 97 0.36 2.36 0.52
N ILE A 98 0.52 1.59 1.59
CA ILE A 98 0.99 2.09 2.88
C ILE A 98 2.27 1.35 3.24
N ASP A 99 3.37 2.09 3.23
CA ASP A 99 4.68 1.58 3.60
C ASP A 99 5.00 1.92 5.06
N GLU A 100 5.69 1.00 5.75
CA GLU A 100 6.04 1.12 7.17
C GLU A 100 4.81 1.31 8.07
N TRP A 101 3.69 0.59 7.77
CA TRP A 101 2.43 0.72 8.52
C TRP A 101 2.61 0.52 10.03
N ASP A 102 3.55 -0.31 10.43
CA ASP A 102 3.81 -0.74 11.80
C ASP A 102 4.76 0.18 12.59
N CYS A 103 5.25 1.27 11.97
CA CYS A 103 6.20 2.19 12.60
C CYS A 103 5.72 2.77 13.94
N ILE A 104 4.41 2.98 14.09
CA ILE A 104 3.79 3.46 15.33
C ILE A 104 3.95 2.42 16.45
N PHE A 105 3.67 1.16 16.17
CA PHE A 105 3.76 0.06 17.13
C PHE A 105 5.20 -0.20 17.58
N ARG A 106 6.17 0.05 16.69
CA ARG A 106 7.59 -0.06 17.01
C ARG A 106 8.08 1.08 17.90
N SER A 107 7.61 2.30 17.64
CA SER A 107 8.17 3.52 18.22
C SER A 107 7.39 4.06 19.42
N ARG A 108 6.09 3.76 19.54
CA ARG A 108 5.19 4.38 20.54
C ARG A 108 4.37 3.33 21.31
N LYS A 109 5.04 2.38 21.94
CA LYS A 109 4.45 1.22 22.59
C LYS A 109 3.42 1.52 23.70
N ASN A 110 3.41 2.74 24.25
CA ASN A 110 2.57 3.12 25.39
C ASN A 110 1.26 3.84 24.98
N GLN A 111 0.97 3.96 23.67
CA GLN A 111 -0.20 4.69 23.16
C GLN A 111 -1.20 3.73 22.47
N LEU A 112 -1.63 2.68 23.18
CA LEU A 112 -2.47 1.61 22.63
C LEU A 112 -3.82 2.09 22.07
N GLU A 113 -4.52 2.98 22.79
CA GLU A 113 -5.83 3.48 22.36
C GLU A 113 -5.74 4.32 21.07
N GLU A 114 -4.66 5.06 20.92
CA GLU A 114 -4.42 5.89 19.73
C GLU A 114 -4.01 5.05 18.52
N GLN A 115 -3.31 3.93 18.76
CA GLN A 115 -2.92 2.99 17.71
C GLN A 115 -4.15 2.34 17.05
N THR A 116 -5.26 2.18 17.75
CA THR A 116 -6.49 1.60 17.21
C THR A 116 -7.17 2.50 16.18
N LYS A 117 -7.07 3.82 16.35
CA LYS A 117 -7.70 4.83 15.47
C LYS A 117 -6.92 5.11 14.22
N TYR A 118 -5.68 4.69 14.19
CA TYR A 118 -4.72 5.02 13.16
C TYR A 118 -5.11 4.54 11.75
N LEU A 119 -5.73 3.36 11.65
CA LEU A 119 -6.17 2.77 10.39
C LEU A 119 -7.69 2.79 10.18
N ASP A 120 -8.43 3.54 11.01
CA ASP A 120 -9.89 3.61 10.94
C ASP A 120 -10.40 4.11 9.57
N PHE A 121 -9.61 4.89 8.85
CA PHE A 121 -9.97 5.35 7.51
C PHE A 121 -9.97 4.23 6.45
N LEU A 122 -9.42 3.04 6.77
CA LEU A 122 -9.39 1.88 5.89
C LEU A 122 -10.51 0.87 6.19
N LYS A 123 -11.13 0.93 7.36
CA LYS A 123 -12.07 -0.09 7.80
C LYS A 123 -13.45 0.12 7.20
N ASP A 124 -14.02 -0.95 6.61
CA ASP A 124 -15.41 -1.01 6.14
C ASP A 124 -15.82 0.18 5.25
N LYS A 125 -14.93 0.60 4.33
CA LYS A 125 -15.17 1.74 3.46
C LYS A 125 -15.44 1.32 2.03
N SER A 126 -16.59 1.74 1.49
CA SER A 126 -17.04 1.45 0.12
C SER A 126 -16.12 2.03 -0.95
N TYR A 127 -15.40 3.10 -0.64
CA TYR A 127 -14.47 3.73 -1.57
C TYR A 127 -13.13 2.99 -1.73
N ILE A 128 -12.88 1.90 -1.01
CA ILE A 128 -11.61 1.15 -1.09
C ILE A 128 -11.74 -0.06 -2.00
N ALA A 129 -10.92 -0.11 -3.06
CA ALA A 129 -10.75 -1.29 -3.89
C ALA A 129 -9.66 -2.22 -3.34
N LEU A 130 -8.57 -1.66 -2.81
CA LEU A 130 -7.43 -2.40 -2.26
C LEU A 130 -6.68 -1.54 -1.25
N ALA A 131 -6.23 -2.14 -0.17
CA ALA A 131 -5.22 -1.58 0.71
C ALA A 131 -4.04 -2.56 0.78
N TYR A 132 -2.88 -2.15 0.28
CA TYR A 132 -1.63 -2.90 0.31
C TYR A 132 -0.68 -2.26 1.32
N MET A 133 -0.31 -3.01 2.35
CA MET A 133 0.53 -2.52 3.44
C MET A 133 1.82 -3.32 3.54
N THR A 134 2.93 -2.64 3.74
CA THR A 134 4.24 -3.25 4.03
C THR A 134 4.72 -2.83 5.41
N GLY A 135 5.41 -3.75 6.10
CA GLY A 135 5.95 -3.53 7.44
C GLY A 135 6.80 -4.69 7.90
N ILE A 136 7.36 -4.59 9.10
CA ILE A 136 8.24 -5.60 9.70
C ILE A 136 7.47 -6.46 10.71
N LEU A 137 6.49 -5.87 11.42
CA LEU A 137 5.75 -6.56 12.47
C LEU A 137 4.53 -7.29 11.91
N PRO A 138 4.28 -8.54 12.36
CA PRO A 138 3.09 -9.26 11.97
C PRO A 138 1.83 -8.61 12.55
N ILE A 139 0.80 -8.47 11.73
CA ILE A 139 -0.51 -7.90 12.09
C ILE A 139 -1.15 -8.71 13.24
N LYS A 140 -1.09 -10.03 13.17
CA LYS A 140 -1.71 -10.96 14.15
C LYS A 140 -1.24 -10.74 15.59
N LYS A 141 -0.05 -10.19 15.80
CA LYS A 141 0.51 -9.96 17.13
C LYS A 141 -0.13 -8.76 17.85
N TYR A 142 -0.79 -7.87 17.11
CA TYR A 142 -1.41 -6.63 17.58
C TYR A 142 -2.93 -6.62 17.35
N GLY A 143 -3.48 -7.72 16.85
CA GLY A 143 -4.80 -7.84 16.23
C GLY A 143 -5.97 -8.15 17.18
N GLU A 144 -5.92 -7.80 18.46
CA GLU A 144 -7.14 -7.73 19.27
C GLU A 144 -8.06 -6.55 18.85
N HIS A 145 -7.58 -5.73 17.91
CA HIS A 145 -8.29 -4.54 17.44
C HIS A 145 -8.98 -4.80 16.11
N SER A 146 -10.28 -4.60 16.09
CA SER A 146 -11.18 -4.91 14.95
C SER A 146 -10.82 -4.22 13.61
N ALA A 147 -10.06 -3.12 13.64
CA ALA A 147 -9.65 -2.40 12.44
C ALA A 147 -8.59 -3.15 11.60
N ILE A 148 -7.87 -4.10 12.20
CA ILE A 148 -6.75 -4.81 11.57
C ILE A 148 -7.18 -6.20 11.05
N ASN A 149 -8.30 -6.74 11.53
CA ASN A 149 -8.78 -8.08 11.19
C ASN A 149 -9.30 -8.24 9.75
N VAL A 150 -9.34 -7.16 8.97
CA VAL A 150 -9.79 -7.18 7.56
C VAL A 150 -8.67 -7.48 6.57
N PHE A 151 -7.41 -7.60 7.04
CA PHE A 151 -6.25 -7.83 6.19
C PHE A 151 -5.82 -9.30 6.16
N TYR A 152 -5.45 -9.76 4.95
CA TYR A 152 -4.67 -10.98 4.79
C TYR A 152 -3.19 -10.64 4.99
N GLU A 153 -2.51 -11.44 5.80
CA GLU A 153 -1.10 -11.26 6.10
C GLU A 153 -0.25 -12.32 5.39
N TYR A 154 0.78 -11.84 4.70
CA TYR A 154 1.82 -12.68 4.10
C TYR A 154 3.17 -12.30 4.71
N SER A 155 3.97 -13.30 5.05
CA SER A 155 5.31 -13.09 5.59
C SER A 155 6.38 -13.70 4.67
N MET A 156 7.64 -13.31 4.85
CA MET A 156 8.76 -13.91 4.09
C MET A 156 8.92 -15.42 4.36
N THR A 157 8.38 -15.93 5.47
CA THR A 157 8.42 -17.35 5.84
C THR A 157 7.14 -18.09 5.48
N ASP A 158 6.08 -17.38 5.12
CA ASP A 158 4.78 -17.94 4.72
C ASP A 158 4.16 -16.97 3.69
N ALA A 159 4.69 -17.02 2.48
CA ALA A 159 4.31 -16.13 1.40
C ALA A 159 3.25 -16.74 0.45
N SER A 160 2.80 -17.97 0.68
CA SER A 160 1.79 -18.63 -0.17
C SER A 160 0.45 -17.84 -0.14
N PRO A 161 -0.17 -17.58 -1.28
CA PRO A 161 0.17 -18.00 -2.66
C PRO A 161 1.02 -16.98 -3.45
N ILE A 162 1.66 -16.00 -2.81
CA ILE A 162 2.39 -14.92 -3.49
C ILE A 162 3.91 -15.10 -3.51
N GLU A 163 4.42 -16.26 -3.10
CA GLU A 163 5.87 -16.52 -3.01
C GLU A 163 6.60 -16.30 -4.33
N GLU A 164 5.98 -16.63 -5.46
CA GLU A 164 6.61 -16.44 -6.78
C GLU A 164 6.77 -14.95 -7.19
N PHE A 165 6.13 -14.03 -6.47
CA PHE A 165 6.20 -12.57 -6.74
C PHE A 165 7.10 -11.85 -5.76
N THR A 166 7.69 -12.55 -4.80
CA THR A 166 8.58 -11.97 -3.77
C THR A 166 9.96 -12.58 -3.85
N GLY A 167 10.99 -11.74 -4.05
CA GLY A 167 12.36 -12.21 -4.25
C GLY A 167 12.61 -12.76 -5.64
N PHE A 168 13.43 -13.81 -5.75
CA PHE A 168 13.78 -14.48 -7.00
C PHE A 168 13.48 -15.97 -6.92
N THR A 169 12.83 -16.52 -7.93
CA THR A 169 12.69 -17.97 -8.10
C THR A 169 14.03 -18.60 -8.52
N GLU A 170 14.22 -19.89 -8.26
CA GLU A 170 15.42 -20.60 -8.70
C GLU A 170 15.64 -20.46 -10.22
N GLN A 171 14.55 -20.47 -11.00
CA GLN A 171 14.62 -20.33 -12.45
C GLN A 171 15.14 -18.93 -12.86
N GLU A 172 14.69 -17.88 -12.19
CA GLU A 172 15.17 -16.50 -12.45
C GLU A 172 16.63 -16.36 -12.06
N VAL A 173 17.06 -16.94 -10.93
CA VAL A 173 18.48 -16.95 -10.53
C VAL A 173 19.34 -17.71 -11.57
N ARG A 174 18.88 -18.84 -12.09
CA ARG A 174 19.59 -19.55 -13.18
C ARG A 174 19.77 -18.68 -14.41
N GLN A 175 18.71 -18.01 -14.86
CA GLN A 175 18.76 -17.09 -16.00
C GLN A 175 19.73 -15.93 -15.76
N LEU A 176 19.72 -15.35 -14.56
CA LEU A 176 20.69 -14.30 -14.18
C LEU A 176 22.13 -14.82 -14.18
N CYS A 177 22.36 -16.02 -13.64
CA CYS A 177 23.68 -16.65 -13.65
C CYS A 177 24.19 -16.90 -15.08
N GLU A 178 23.32 -17.37 -15.98
CA GLU A 178 23.65 -17.54 -17.39
C GLU A 178 23.98 -16.19 -18.05
N HIS A 179 23.14 -15.18 -17.82
CA HIS A 179 23.33 -13.85 -18.41
C HIS A 179 24.64 -13.19 -17.97
N TYR A 180 25.03 -13.36 -16.71
CA TYR A 180 26.24 -12.76 -16.14
C TYR A 180 27.46 -13.71 -16.12
N ASN A 181 27.35 -14.88 -16.75
CA ASN A 181 28.42 -15.91 -16.80
C ASN A 181 28.88 -16.34 -15.38
N MET A 182 27.94 -16.48 -14.44
CA MET A 182 28.20 -16.90 -13.07
C MET A 182 27.83 -18.39 -12.88
N PRO A 183 28.61 -19.16 -12.11
CA PRO A 183 28.28 -20.56 -11.84
C PRO A 183 27.08 -20.67 -10.87
N PHE A 184 25.95 -21.18 -11.35
CA PHE A 184 24.73 -21.30 -10.55
C PHE A 184 24.93 -22.04 -9.23
N PHE A 185 25.63 -23.17 -9.23
CA PHE A 185 25.83 -23.96 -8.01
C PHE A 185 26.66 -23.24 -6.93
N GLU A 186 27.60 -22.39 -7.34
CA GLU A 186 28.35 -21.54 -6.42
C GLU A 186 27.46 -20.46 -5.84
N THR A 187 26.63 -19.84 -6.68
CA THR A 187 25.64 -18.81 -6.28
C THR A 187 24.64 -19.38 -5.29
N LYS A 188 24.12 -20.59 -5.55
CA LYS A 188 23.16 -21.26 -4.67
C LYS A 188 23.72 -21.53 -3.27
N LYS A 189 25.02 -21.92 -3.13
CA LYS A 189 25.67 -22.14 -1.83
C LYS A 189 25.70 -20.93 -0.90
N TRP A 190 25.55 -19.71 -1.44
CA TRP A 190 25.44 -18.50 -0.63
C TRP A 190 24.03 -18.28 -0.07
N TYR A 191 23.04 -19.01 -0.58
CA TYR A 191 21.63 -18.88 -0.20
C TYR A 191 21.18 -19.98 0.77
N ASP A 192 21.77 -21.15 0.69
CA ASP A 192 21.53 -22.31 1.56
C ASP A 192 22.44 -22.25 2.82
#